data_4eff767968b3558c1d8b00345a89366e
#
_entry.id   4eff767968b3558c1d8b00345a89366e
#
_cell.length_a   1.000
_cell.length_b   1.000
_cell.length_c   1.000
_cell.angle_alpha   90.00
_cell.angle_beta   90.00
_cell.angle_gamma   90.00
#
_symmetry.space_group_name_H-M   'P 1'
#
loop_
_entity.id
_entity.type
_entity.pdbx_description
1 polymer ?
#
loop_
_entity_poly.entity_id
_entity_poly.type
_entity_poly.pdbx_seq_one_letter_code
_entity_poly.pdbx_strand_id
1 'polypeptide(L)'
;MIRIALTGSIGMGKSTIAAMFVARGVPLFDADETVHRLYRSGAVADEIGRRFPGSTGPDGVDRVKLAKVLLAQGESVAAVEAIVHPAVARERAAFIERHRGAPVLLFDIPLLFETGSEGDYDTVIVASAPADIQRRRVLARASMKPQFLDAILERQTPDSEKRVRADFIIDTAGPIEETERQVDHILACLGLAAGQ
;
A
#
# COMPACT_ATOMS: atom_id res chain seq x y z
N MET A 1 7.32 -17.09 -11.13
CA MET A 1 6.34 -16.31 -10.33
C MET A 1 6.76 -14.87 -10.40
N ILE A 2 5.91 -14.02 -10.95
CA ILE A 2 6.17 -12.57 -11.11
C ILE A 2 5.63 -11.85 -9.87
N ARG A 3 6.42 -10.96 -9.28
CA ARG A 3 6.01 -10.11 -8.15
C ARG A 3 5.72 -8.71 -8.67
N ILE A 4 4.47 -8.30 -8.62
CA ILE A 4 4.02 -6.99 -9.07
C ILE A 4 3.86 -6.08 -7.85
N ALA A 5 4.53 -4.94 -7.84
CA ALA A 5 4.21 -3.85 -6.91
C ALA A 5 3.16 -2.94 -7.53
N LEU A 6 2.05 -2.74 -6.83
CA LEU A 6 1.04 -1.74 -7.15
C LEU A 6 1.20 -0.56 -6.20
N THR A 7 1.43 0.61 -6.76
CA THR A 7 1.58 1.85 -6.00
C THR A 7 0.79 2.99 -6.62
N GLY A 8 0.77 4.12 -5.97
CA GLY A 8 0.09 5.33 -6.42
C GLY A 8 -0.26 6.23 -5.26
N SER A 9 -0.27 7.51 -5.49
CA SER A 9 -0.56 8.53 -4.46
C SER A 9 -2.00 8.44 -3.96
N ILE A 10 -2.27 9.07 -2.84
CA ILE A 10 -3.60 9.12 -2.27
C ILE A 10 -4.64 9.54 -3.33
N GLY A 11 -5.77 8.82 -3.41
CA GLY A 11 -6.87 9.16 -4.34
C GLY A 11 -6.69 8.70 -5.78
N MET A 12 -5.58 8.05 -6.13
CA MET A 12 -5.29 7.57 -7.50
C MET A 12 -6.01 6.27 -7.89
N GLY A 13 -6.88 5.70 -7.06
CA GLY A 13 -7.68 4.53 -7.42
C GLY A 13 -7.01 3.17 -7.22
N LYS A 14 -5.88 3.11 -6.51
CA LYS A 14 -5.10 1.90 -6.24
C LYS A 14 -5.92 0.72 -5.73
N SER A 15 -6.80 0.92 -4.73
CA SER A 15 -7.63 -0.14 -4.16
C SER A 15 -8.63 -0.73 -5.17
N THR A 16 -9.12 0.07 -6.11
CA THR A 16 -9.98 -0.40 -7.20
C THR A 16 -9.21 -1.32 -8.14
N ILE A 17 -7.99 -0.92 -8.51
CA ILE A 17 -7.10 -1.73 -9.35
C ILE A 17 -6.74 -3.04 -8.64
N ALA A 18 -6.38 -2.99 -7.35
CA ALA A 18 -6.08 -4.18 -6.56
C ALA A 18 -7.26 -5.18 -6.57
N ALA A 19 -8.49 -4.67 -6.38
CA ALA A 19 -9.70 -5.50 -6.45
C ALA A 19 -9.90 -6.14 -7.84
N MET A 20 -9.55 -5.43 -8.92
CA MET A 20 -9.63 -5.97 -10.29
C MET A 20 -8.64 -7.12 -10.52
N PHE A 21 -7.42 -7.02 -10.00
CA PHE A 21 -6.44 -8.12 -10.04
C PHE A 21 -6.93 -9.32 -9.23
N VAL A 22 -7.47 -9.09 -8.04
CA VAL A 22 -8.04 -10.16 -7.18
C VAL A 22 -9.19 -10.87 -7.87
N ALA A 23 -10.10 -10.13 -8.53
CA ALA A 23 -11.20 -10.69 -9.30
C ALA A 23 -10.73 -11.61 -10.46
N ARG A 24 -9.48 -11.43 -10.92
CA ARG A 24 -8.82 -12.27 -11.92
C ARG A 24 -7.97 -13.39 -11.33
N GLY A 25 -8.13 -13.67 -10.03
CA GLY A 25 -7.45 -14.76 -9.34
C GLY A 25 -6.00 -14.44 -8.92
N VAL A 26 -5.56 -13.19 -9.00
CA VAL A 26 -4.22 -12.79 -8.55
C VAL A 26 -4.20 -12.65 -7.03
N PRO A 27 -3.36 -13.42 -6.31
CA PRO A 27 -3.24 -13.24 -4.86
C PRO A 27 -2.67 -11.87 -4.51
N LEU A 28 -3.29 -11.22 -3.51
CA LEU A 28 -2.93 -9.87 -3.06
C LEU A 28 -2.29 -9.91 -1.67
N PHE A 29 -1.15 -9.25 -1.54
CA PHE A 29 -0.56 -8.84 -0.26
C PHE A 29 -0.78 -7.35 -0.07
N ASP A 30 -1.61 -6.98 0.89
CA ASP A 30 -1.82 -5.58 1.29
C ASP A 30 -0.92 -5.27 2.49
N ALA A 31 0.05 -4.37 2.30
CA ALA A 31 1.00 -4.01 3.34
C ALA A 31 0.33 -3.22 4.48
N ASP A 32 -0.58 -2.30 4.16
CA ASP A 32 -1.28 -1.48 5.15
C ASP A 32 -2.22 -2.32 6.02
N GLU A 33 -2.98 -3.24 5.41
CA GLU A 33 -3.85 -4.18 6.13
C GLU A 33 -3.03 -5.15 6.97
N THR A 34 -1.86 -5.56 6.49
CA THR A 34 -0.92 -6.40 7.27
C THR A 34 -0.46 -5.67 8.53
N VAL A 35 -0.04 -4.41 8.43
CA VAL A 35 0.32 -3.58 9.59
C VAL A 35 -0.88 -3.40 10.53
N HIS A 36 -2.07 -3.17 9.98
CA HIS A 36 -3.28 -3.02 10.78
C HIS A 36 -3.59 -4.28 11.58
N ARG A 37 -3.48 -5.46 10.96
CA ARG A 37 -3.64 -6.76 11.63
C ARG A 37 -2.59 -6.98 12.72
N LEU A 38 -1.32 -6.68 12.46
CA LEU A 38 -0.22 -6.79 13.41
C LEU A 38 -0.40 -5.87 14.63
N TYR A 39 -1.07 -4.74 14.46
CA TYR A 39 -1.37 -3.81 15.55
C TYR A 39 -2.52 -4.27 16.44
N ARG A 40 -3.44 -5.10 15.94
CA ARG A 40 -4.61 -5.55 16.70
C ARG A 40 -4.25 -6.51 17.85
N SER A 41 -3.31 -7.42 17.61
CA SER A 41 -2.95 -8.43 18.62
C SER A 41 -1.65 -9.15 18.27
N GLY A 42 -1.08 -9.86 19.25
CA GLY A 42 0.10 -10.70 19.08
C GLY A 42 1.41 -9.97 19.34
N ALA A 43 2.51 -10.64 18.99
CA ALA A 43 3.86 -10.24 19.40
C ALA A 43 4.25 -8.79 19.07
N VAL A 44 3.77 -8.24 17.94
CA VAL A 44 4.05 -6.84 17.55
C VAL A 44 3.31 -5.86 18.45
N ALA A 45 2.02 -6.10 18.71
CA ALA A 45 1.24 -5.24 19.61
C ALA A 45 1.79 -5.27 21.04
N ASP A 46 2.18 -6.45 21.51
CA ASP A 46 2.79 -6.65 22.82
C ASP A 46 4.14 -5.95 22.93
N GLU A 47 4.99 -6.04 21.89
CA GLU A 47 6.29 -5.38 21.83
C GLU A 47 6.15 -3.86 21.87
N ILE A 48 5.22 -3.31 21.04
CA ILE A 48 4.91 -1.88 21.02
C ILE A 48 4.40 -1.44 22.40
N GLY A 49 3.50 -2.19 23.02
CA GLY A 49 2.98 -1.88 24.36
C GLY A 49 4.05 -1.87 25.44
N ARG A 50 5.02 -2.79 25.36
CA ARG A 50 6.18 -2.85 26.27
C ARG A 50 7.16 -1.69 26.06
N ARG A 51 7.49 -1.40 24.78
CA ARG A 51 8.46 -0.35 24.43
C ARG A 51 7.88 1.04 24.63
N PHE A 52 6.57 1.20 24.42
CA PHE A 52 5.84 2.47 24.48
C PHE A 52 4.61 2.34 25.41
N PRO A 53 4.79 2.29 26.73
CA PRO A 53 3.69 2.14 27.69
C PRO A 53 2.62 3.23 27.50
N GLY A 54 1.35 2.82 27.50
CA GLY A 54 0.20 3.70 27.26
C GLY A 54 -0.19 3.86 25.78
N SER A 55 0.51 3.22 24.85
CA SER A 55 0.20 3.24 23.41
C SER A 55 -0.84 2.21 22.96
N THR A 56 -1.28 1.31 23.87
CA THR A 56 -2.23 0.24 23.56
C THR A 56 -3.59 0.46 24.22
N GLY A 57 -4.58 -0.27 23.74
CA GLY A 57 -5.95 -0.32 24.27
C GLY A 57 -6.57 -1.71 24.08
N PRO A 58 -7.89 -1.87 24.30
CA PRO A 58 -8.59 -3.16 24.16
C PRO A 58 -8.43 -3.78 22.76
N ASP A 59 -8.31 -2.94 21.72
CA ASP A 59 -8.21 -3.37 20.32
C ASP A 59 -6.77 -3.41 19.81
N GLY A 60 -5.77 -3.46 20.71
CA GLY A 60 -4.34 -3.46 20.38
C GLY A 60 -3.71 -2.07 20.39
N VAL A 61 -2.83 -1.78 19.43
CA VAL A 61 -2.12 -0.51 19.32
C VAL A 61 -3.06 0.62 18.90
N ASP A 62 -3.19 1.63 19.75
CA ASP A 62 -3.89 2.88 19.45
C ASP A 62 -2.91 3.87 18.82
N ARG A 63 -3.05 4.11 17.52
CA ARG A 63 -2.14 4.98 16.74
C ARG A 63 -2.09 6.41 17.29
N VAL A 64 -3.19 6.93 17.82
CA VAL A 64 -3.25 8.27 18.39
C VAL A 64 -2.49 8.34 19.70
N LYS A 65 -2.69 7.33 20.58
CA LYS A 65 -1.93 7.23 21.83
C LYS A 65 -0.44 7.00 21.56
N LEU A 66 -0.11 6.11 20.61
CA LEU A 66 1.27 5.85 20.22
C LEU A 66 1.97 7.12 19.76
N ALA A 67 1.34 7.91 18.87
CA ALA A 67 1.89 9.18 18.42
C ALA A 67 2.16 10.16 19.58
N LYS A 68 1.24 10.23 20.56
CA LYS A 68 1.41 11.07 21.76
C LYS A 68 2.56 10.58 22.64
N VAL A 69 2.67 9.26 22.83
CA VAL A 69 3.76 8.66 23.64
C VAL A 69 5.11 8.90 22.98
N LEU A 70 5.23 8.70 21.67
CA LEU A 70 6.47 8.98 20.92
C LEU A 70 6.89 10.45 21.08
N LEU A 71 5.96 11.37 20.90
CA LEU A 71 6.24 12.80 21.05
C LEU A 71 6.69 13.13 22.49
N ALA A 72 6.02 12.59 23.50
CA ALA A 72 6.34 12.83 24.90
C ALA A 72 7.70 12.26 25.31
N GLN A 73 8.13 11.16 24.70
CA GLN A 73 9.40 10.49 24.97
C GLN A 73 10.55 11.00 24.08
N GLY A 74 10.29 11.90 23.12
CA GLY A 74 11.28 12.33 22.13
C GLY A 74 11.72 11.21 21.20
N GLU A 75 10.94 10.15 21.06
CA GLU A 75 11.21 9.01 20.18
C GLU A 75 10.70 9.27 18.76
N SER A 76 11.38 8.71 17.79
CA SER A 76 11.00 8.81 16.38
C SER A 76 10.09 7.66 15.94
N VAL A 77 9.37 7.86 14.84
CA VAL A 77 8.59 6.80 14.19
C VAL A 77 9.47 5.61 13.81
N ALA A 78 10.76 5.84 13.50
CA ALA A 78 11.72 4.78 13.19
C ALA A 78 11.87 3.73 14.30
N ALA A 79 11.66 4.12 15.58
CA ALA A 79 11.68 3.16 16.68
C ALA A 79 10.50 2.16 16.64
N VAL A 80 9.34 2.59 16.12
CA VAL A 80 8.19 1.72 15.86
C VAL A 80 8.42 0.88 14.61
N GLU A 81 8.95 1.49 13.55
CA GLU A 81 9.27 0.81 12.30
C GLU A 81 10.26 -0.33 12.49
N ALA A 82 11.24 -0.18 13.39
CA ALA A 82 12.19 -1.24 13.74
C ALA A 82 11.51 -2.50 14.32
N ILE A 83 10.34 -2.35 14.95
CA ILE A 83 9.53 -3.48 15.45
C ILE A 83 8.64 -4.04 14.33
N VAL A 84 8.05 -3.16 13.54
CA VAL A 84 7.00 -3.52 12.57
C VAL A 84 7.60 -4.11 11.27
N HIS A 85 8.68 -3.53 10.73
CA HIS A 85 9.25 -3.95 9.44
C HIS A 85 9.66 -5.43 9.42
N PRO A 86 10.36 -5.98 10.44
CA PRO A 86 10.69 -7.40 10.45
C PRO A 86 9.45 -8.32 10.49
N ALA A 87 8.38 -7.87 11.13
CA ALA A 87 7.13 -8.63 11.19
C ALA A 87 6.40 -8.63 9.83
N VAL A 88 6.32 -7.46 9.18
CA VAL A 88 5.75 -7.36 7.83
C VAL A 88 6.56 -8.18 6.83
N ALA A 89 7.90 -8.16 6.94
CA ALA A 89 8.77 -8.98 6.08
C ALA A 89 8.50 -10.48 6.26
N ARG A 90 8.29 -10.96 7.49
CA ARG A 90 7.90 -12.36 7.75
C ARG A 90 6.53 -12.70 7.17
N GLU A 91 5.53 -11.81 7.32
CA GLU A 91 4.21 -12.01 6.72
C GLU A 91 4.28 -12.06 5.18
N ARG A 92 5.08 -11.17 4.58
CA ARG A 92 5.34 -11.17 3.13
C ARG A 92 5.98 -12.48 2.66
N ALA A 93 6.99 -12.95 3.37
CA ALA A 93 7.64 -14.23 3.05
C ALA A 93 6.68 -15.42 3.19
N ALA A 94 5.88 -15.45 4.24
CA ALA A 94 4.85 -16.48 4.43
C ALA A 94 3.74 -16.41 3.37
N PHE A 95 3.37 -15.21 2.91
CA PHE A 95 2.42 -15.04 1.81
C PHE A 95 2.98 -15.60 0.50
N ILE A 96 4.23 -15.26 0.15
CA ILE A 96 4.91 -15.78 -1.06
C ILE A 96 4.95 -17.31 -1.02
N GLU A 97 5.30 -17.87 0.12
CA GLU A 97 5.40 -19.31 0.32
C GLU A 97 4.03 -20.02 0.15
N ARG A 98 2.96 -19.46 0.72
CA ARG A 98 1.61 -20.02 0.56
C ARG A 98 1.11 -20.00 -0.89
N HIS A 99 1.62 -19.08 -1.71
CA HIS A 99 1.18 -18.90 -3.09
C HIS A 99 2.26 -19.29 -4.11
N ARG A 100 3.18 -20.21 -3.76
CA ARG A 100 4.28 -20.67 -4.60
C ARG A 100 3.86 -21.13 -5.98
N GLY A 101 2.66 -21.69 -6.11
CA GLY A 101 2.08 -22.17 -7.37
C GLY A 101 1.44 -21.09 -8.23
N ALA A 102 1.28 -19.87 -7.72
CA ALA A 102 0.70 -18.79 -8.49
C ALA A 102 1.73 -18.23 -9.48
N PRO A 103 1.34 -17.97 -10.73
CA PRO A 103 2.25 -17.40 -11.73
C PRO A 103 2.61 -15.95 -11.41
N VAL A 104 1.74 -15.23 -10.70
CA VAL A 104 1.90 -13.83 -10.34
C VAL A 104 1.37 -13.57 -8.93
N LEU A 105 1.98 -12.62 -8.22
CA LEU A 105 1.53 -12.08 -6.93
C LEU A 105 1.48 -10.56 -7.03
N LEU A 106 0.43 -9.96 -6.45
CA LEU A 106 0.29 -8.52 -6.34
C LEU A 106 0.62 -8.06 -4.92
N PHE A 107 1.42 -7.02 -4.82
CA PHE A 107 1.79 -6.36 -3.56
C PHE A 107 1.31 -4.92 -3.60
N ASP A 108 0.34 -4.57 -2.75
CA ASP A 108 -0.15 -3.21 -2.61
C ASP A 108 0.74 -2.45 -1.63
N ILE A 109 1.57 -1.54 -2.17
CA ILE A 109 2.60 -0.78 -1.43
C ILE A 109 2.41 0.72 -1.68
N PRO A 110 1.70 1.44 -0.81
CA PRO A 110 1.42 2.87 -1.01
C PRO A 110 2.65 3.76 -1.11
N LEU A 111 3.69 3.47 -0.32
CA LEU A 111 4.91 4.27 -0.22
C LEU A 111 6.13 3.57 -0.85
N LEU A 112 5.94 2.90 -2.00
CA LEU A 112 6.97 2.10 -2.67
C LEU A 112 8.23 2.91 -2.99
N PHE A 113 8.07 4.05 -3.63
CA PHE A 113 9.18 4.90 -4.06
C PHE A 113 9.78 5.71 -2.91
N GLU A 114 8.95 6.11 -1.95
CA GLU A 114 9.37 6.84 -0.75
C GLU A 114 10.29 6.00 0.15
N THR A 115 10.09 4.67 0.12
CA THR A 115 10.94 3.71 0.86
C THR A 115 12.08 3.13 0.03
N GLY A 116 12.13 3.41 -1.29
CA GLY A 116 13.16 2.88 -2.19
C GLY A 116 13.10 1.37 -2.37
N SER A 117 11.90 0.78 -2.25
CA SER A 117 11.72 -0.68 -2.25
C SER A 117 11.26 -1.25 -3.59
N GLU A 118 11.25 -0.45 -4.66
CA GLU A 118 10.85 -0.90 -6.00
C GLU A 118 11.71 -2.04 -6.55
N GLY A 119 12.99 -2.08 -6.20
CA GLY A 119 13.92 -3.14 -6.60
C GLY A 119 13.60 -4.53 -6.02
N ASP A 120 12.68 -4.63 -5.05
CA ASP A 120 12.22 -5.90 -4.49
C ASP A 120 11.21 -6.62 -5.41
N TYR A 121 10.73 -5.97 -6.47
CA TYR A 121 9.65 -6.44 -7.34
C TYR A 121 10.09 -6.57 -8.79
N ASP A 122 9.47 -7.49 -9.51
CA ASP A 122 9.81 -7.78 -10.90
C ASP A 122 9.11 -6.79 -11.87
N THR A 123 8.03 -6.15 -11.40
CA THR A 123 7.24 -5.19 -12.18
C THR A 123 6.58 -4.18 -11.24
N VAL A 124 6.60 -2.91 -11.62
CA VAL A 124 5.97 -1.81 -10.89
C VAL A 124 4.82 -1.23 -11.70
N ILE A 125 3.62 -1.26 -11.13
CA ILE A 125 2.42 -0.62 -11.68
C ILE A 125 2.09 0.62 -10.85
N VAL A 126 1.93 1.75 -11.54
CA VAL A 126 1.49 3.01 -10.92
C VAL A 126 0.05 3.32 -11.29
N ALA A 127 -0.81 3.43 -10.28
CA ALA A 127 -2.14 4.00 -10.42
C ALA A 127 -2.01 5.53 -10.51
N SER A 128 -2.55 6.13 -11.55
CA SER A 128 -2.43 7.57 -11.83
C SER A 128 -3.75 8.17 -12.30
N ALA A 129 -3.94 9.45 -12.01
CA ALA A 129 -5.04 10.28 -12.51
C ALA A 129 -4.60 11.75 -12.51
N PRO A 130 -5.24 12.63 -13.31
CA PRO A 130 -5.05 14.07 -13.21
C PRO A 130 -5.25 14.62 -11.80
N ALA A 131 -4.46 15.63 -11.45
CA ALA A 131 -4.43 16.20 -10.08
C ALA A 131 -5.80 16.75 -9.63
N ASP A 132 -6.60 17.29 -10.53
CA ASP A 132 -7.96 17.77 -10.24
C ASP A 132 -8.91 16.61 -9.88
N ILE A 133 -8.79 15.47 -10.58
CA ILE A 133 -9.55 14.24 -10.28
C ILE A 133 -9.10 13.67 -8.93
N GLN A 134 -7.80 13.58 -8.70
CA GLN A 134 -7.23 13.17 -7.42
C GLN A 134 -7.79 14.01 -6.27
N ARG A 135 -7.67 15.34 -6.38
CA ARG A 135 -8.12 16.28 -5.36
C ARG A 135 -9.62 16.15 -5.08
N ARG A 136 -10.44 16.08 -6.13
CA ARG A 136 -11.88 15.89 -6.01
C ARG A 136 -12.24 14.59 -5.29
N ARG A 137 -11.61 13.48 -5.64
CA ARG A 137 -11.84 12.16 -5.01
C ARG A 137 -11.47 12.16 -3.54
N VAL A 138 -10.33 12.76 -3.19
CA VAL A 138 -9.85 12.76 -1.81
C VAL A 138 -10.69 13.69 -0.95
N LEU A 139 -11.05 14.88 -1.43
CA LEU A 139 -11.87 15.84 -0.69
C LEU A 139 -13.34 15.41 -0.55
N ALA A 140 -13.81 14.48 -1.36
CA ALA A 140 -15.14 13.87 -1.20
C ALA A 140 -15.21 12.91 0.02
N ARG A 141 -14.07 12.55 0.64
CA ARG A 141 -14.02 11.71 1.85
C ARG A 141 -14.38 12.58 3.08
N ALA A 142 -15.31 12.11 3.91
CA ALA A 142 -15.91 12.89 5.02
C ALA A 142 -14.91 13.49 6.03
N SER A 143 -13.75 12.87 6.21
CA SER A 143 -12.73 13.32 7.19
C SER A 143 -11.58 14.13 6.56
N MET A 144 -11.56 14.31 5.22
CA MET A 144 -10.44 14.93 4.53
C MET A 144 -10.64 16.43 4.35
N LYS A 145 -9.64 17.20 4.79
CA LYS A 145 -9.57 18.65 4.59
C LYS A 145 -8.45 18.99 3.61
N PRO A 146 -8.56 20.11 2.83
CA PRO A 146 -7.52 20.51 1.87
C PRO A 146 -6.11 20.53 2.46
N GLN A 147 -5.95 21.11 3.65
CA GLN A 147 -4.66 21.21 4.35
C GLN A 147 -4.02 19.83 4.66
N PHE A 148 -4.85 18.83 4.99
CA PHE A 148 -4.35 17.48 5.23
C PHE A 148 -3.93 16.78 3.93
N LEU A 149 -4.67 17.02 2.85
CA LEU A 149 -4.30 16.51 1.54
C LEU A 149 -2.96 17.08 1.09
N ASP A 150 -2.79 18.40 1.19
CA ASP A 150 -1.57 19.08 0.78
C ASP A 150 -0.36 18.55 1.58
N ALA A 151 -0.49 18.40 2.91
CA ALA A 151 0.55 17.81 3.76
C ALA A 151 0.87 16.33 3.45
N ILE A 152 -0.10 15.56 2.97
CA ILE A 152 0.14 14.18 2.52
C ILE A 152 0.91 14.18 1.21
N LEU A 153 0.50 15.03 0.25
CA LEU A 153 1.13 15.12 -1.07
C LEU A 153 2.59 15.61 -0.99
N GLU A 154 2.89 16.53 -0.07
CA GLU A 154 4.27 16.99 0.20
C GLU A 154 5.22 15.86 0.65
N ARG A 155 4.68 14.80 1.26
CA ARG A 155 5.46 13.63 1.73
C ARG A 155 5.52 12.50 0.72
N GLN A 156 4.72 12.55 -0.32
CA GLN A 156 4.69 11.54 -1.36
C GLN A 156 5.53 11.97 -2.54
N THR A 157 6.23 11.04 -3.15
CA THR A 157 6.88 11.24 -4.45
C THR A 157 5.85 11.77 -5.45
N PRO A 158 6.14 12.82 -6.21
CA PRO A 158 5.24 13.35 -7.22
C PRO A 158 4.79 12.28 -8.24
N ASP A 159 3.53 12.35 -8.67
CA ASP A 159 2.97 11.39 -9.62
C ASP A 159 3.78 11.33 -10.92
N SER A 160 4.27 12.49 -11.41
CA SER A 160 5.14 12.56 -12.60
C SER A 160 6.42 11.72 -12.44
N GLU A 161 7.04 11.73 -11.28
CA GLU A 161 8.24 10.93 -11.01
C GLU A 161 7.89 9.44 -10.89
N LYS A 162 6.79 9.10 -10.21
CA LYS A 162 6.30 7.72 -10.12
C LYS A 162 6.05 7.13 -11.50
N ARG A 163 5.42 7.89 -12.39
CA ARG A 163 5.14 7.49 -13.77
C ARG A 163 6.40 7.19 -14.57
N VAL A 164 7.47 7.96 -14.37
CA VAL A 164 8.76 7.74 -15.07
C VAL A 164 9.45 6.45 -14.61
N ARG A 165 9.23 6.06 -13.34
CA ARG A 165 9.85 4.87 -12.72
C ARG A 165 8.99 3.61 -12.83
N ALA A 166 7.77 3.72 -13.38
CA ALA A 166 6.84 2.61 -13.54
C ALA A 166 7.13 1.79 -14.80
N ASP A 167 6.96 0.48 -14.74
CA ASP A 167 6.90 -0.39 -15.91
C ASP A 167 5.55 -0.27 -16.62
N PHE A 168 4.47 -0.10 -15.84
CA PHE A 168 3.12 0.13 -16.33
C PHE A 168 2.43 1.25 -15.57
N ILE A 169 1.61 2.01 -16.28
CA ILE A 169 0.76 3.05 -15.71
C ILE A 169 -0.69 2.65 -15.99
N ILE A 170 -1.53 2.65 -14.95
CA ILE A 170 -2.97 2.51 -15.09
C ILE A 170 -3.61 3.87 -14.87
N ASP A 171 -4.15 4.44 -15.94
CA ASP A 171 -4.96 5.66 -15.86
C ASP A 171 -6.35 5.33 -15.31
N THR A 172 -6.69 5.97 -14.21
CA THR A 172 -7.99 5.79 -13.55
C THR A 172 -8.93 6.99 -13.74
N ALA A 173 -8.61 7.92 -14.65
CA ALA A 173 -9.42 9.12 -14.88
C ALA A 173 -10.73 8.81 -15.61
N GLY A 174 -10.71 7.81 -16.46
CA GLY A 174 -11.83 7.39 -17.30
C GLY A 174 -12.85 6.48 -16.60
N PRO A 175 -13.77 5.91 -17.39
CA PRO A 175 -14.71 4.89 -16.93
C PRO A 175 -14.01 3.66 -16.35
N ILE A 176 -14.72 2.94 -15.47
CA ILE A 176 -14.16 1.76 -14.77
C ILE A 176 -13.76 0.66 -15.75
N GLU A 177 -14.49 0.51 -16.83
CA GLU A 177 -14.26 -0.47 -17.90
C GLU A 177 -12.93 -0.23 -18.63
N GLU A 178 -12.46 1.03 -18.69
CA GLU A 178 -11.14 1.35 -19.25
C GLU A 178 -10.03 0.92 -18.31
N THR A 179 -10.22 1.11 -17.01
CA THR A 179 -9.29 0.62 -16.00
C THR A 179 -9.20 -0.90 -16.03
N GLU A 180 -10.33 -1.59 -16.17
CA GLU A 180 -10.37 -3.05 -16.31
C GLU A 180 -9.60 -3.55 -17.55
N ARG A 181 -9.81 -2.90 -18.70
CA ARG A 181 -9.07 -3.23 -19.93
C ARG A 181 -7.56 -3.05 -19.79
N GLN A 182 -7.12 -2.02 -19.05
CA GLN A 182 -5.69 -1.82 -18.78
C GLN A 182 -5.13 -2.92 -17.89
N VAL A 183 -5.89 -3.37 -16.87
CA VAL A 183 -5.50 -4.53 -16.02
C VAL A 183 -5.37 -5.80 -16.87
N ASP A 184 -6.36 -6.08 -17.74
CA ASP A 184 -6.33 -7.26 -18.63
C ASP A 184 -5.14 -7.20 -19.59
N HIS A 185 -4.86 -6.03 -20.14
CA HIS A 185 -3.71 -5.82 -21.02
C HIS A 185 -2.38 -6.11 -20.30
N ILE A 186 -2.22 -5.61 -19.07
CA ILE A 186 -1.01 -5.86 -18.28
C ILE A 186 -0.83 -7.35 -18.01
N LEU A 187 -1.89 -8.04 -17.59
CA LEU A 187 -1.84 -9.48 -17.36
C LEU A 187 -1.45 -10.23 -18.65
N ALA A 188 -1.99 -9.84 -19.80
CA ALA A 188 -1.61 -10.42 -21.10
C ALA A 188 -0.15 -10.15 -21.45
N CYS A 189 0.37 -8.94 -21.23
CA CYS A 189 1.79 -8.61 -21.44
C CYS A 189 2.73 -9.43 -20.54
N LEU A 190 2.27 -9.83 -19.35
CA LEU A 190 3.02 -10.68 -18.44
C LEU A 190 2.86 -12.19 -18.74
N GLY A 191 2.21 -12.54 -19.85
CA GLY A 191 1.98 -13.92 -20.26
C GLY A 191 0.89 -14.64 -19.45
N LEU A 192 0.04 -13.88 -18.79
CA LEU A 192 -1.05 -14.39 -17.96
C LEU A 192 -2.36 -14.18 -18.75
N ALA A 193 -2.88 -15.22 -19.36
CA ALA A 193 -4.20 -15.14 -19.98
C ALA A 193 -5.23 -14.78 -18.90
N ALA A 194 -6.13 -13.83 -19.20
CA ALA A 194 -7.29 -13.61 -18.36
C ALA A 194 -7.98 -14.97 -18.14
N GLY A 195 -8.15 -15.36 -16.87
CA GLY A 195 -8.69 -16.68 -16.53
C GLY A 195 -10.00 -16.94 -17.24
N GLN A 196 -10.07 -18.12 -17.88
CA GLN A 196 -11.32 -18.69 -18.40
C GLN A 196 -12.22 -19.08 -17.24
#